data_641bd66e190f43e04290c3e899645dff
#
_entry.id   641bd66e190f43e04290c3e899645dff
#
_cell.length_a   1.000
_cell.length_b   1.000
_cell.length_c   1.000
_cell.angle_alpha   90.00
_cell.angle_beta   90.00
_cell.angle_gamma   90.00
#
_symmetry.space_group_name_H-M   'P 1'
#
loop_
_entity.id
_entity.type
_entity.pdbx_description
1 polymer ?
#
loop_
_entity_poly.entity_id
_entity_poly.type
_entity_poly.pdbx_seq_one_letter_code
_entity_poly.pdbx_strand_id
1 'polypeptide(L)'
;MAKYNLGQIKRVDLRDVWRHEAHDFTKWLSEEPNLALLGSEIGIELELIETESSVGSFNVDIYAQESGTGRKVVIENQLEDTNHDHLGKVITYAAGKGAEVVVWVVARARDEHRQAIEWLNQHTDSDFGFFLVEVELWAIGDSLPAPRFNVVERPNEWTKAIKLSEGLSDAERVKLSYWTKYRDIALSKPEFTKEFNPQKPSKNYWSILRCGTSAYHIALFIDTQKGRIGVEFYVNDDKSIGRKAIDNSGLFEGRLGLKAIPFDAKKASGLRFYQDGCPIKGNEGAWPGYIERQLGWALEMKKVLAEVGL
;
A
#
# COMPACT_ATOMS: atom_id res chain seq x y z
N MET A 1 10.69 38.83 30.52
CA MET A 1 10.39 38.05 29.28
C MET A 1 11.73 37.57 28.72
N ALA A 2 11.92 36.26 28.62
CA ALA A 2 13.12 35.69 27.99
C ALA A 2 13.11 36.06 26.50
N LYS A 3 14.10 36.82 26.03
CA LYS A 3 14.29 37.09 24.60
C LYS A 3 14.88 35.82 23.97
N TYR A 4 14.07 35.04 23.26
CA TYR A 4 14.58 33.95 22.46
C TYR A 4 15.28 34.52 21.22
N ASN A 5 16.59 34.24 21.08
CA ASN A 5 17.28 34.47 19.81
C ASN A 5 16.90 33.38 18.83
N LEU A 6 16.20 33.75 17.77
CA LEU A 6 15.82 32.81 16.70
C LEU A 6 16.97 32.71 15.70
N GLY A 7 17.36 31.50 15.34
CA GLY A 7 18.28 31.23 14.24
C GLY A 7 17.59 31.45 12.89
N GLN A 8 18.38 31.80 11.87
CA GLN A 8 17.92 31.88 10.50
C GLN A 8 18.24 30.58 9.79
N ILE A 9 17.23 29.99 9.13
CA ILE A 9 17.39 28.83 8.28
C ILE A 9 18.02 29.25 6.95
N LYS A 10 19.05 28.51 6.50
CA LYS A 10 19.73 28.73 5.22
C LYS A 10 19.67 27.45 4.39
N ARG A 11 19.41 27.60 3.10
CA ARG A 11 19.53 26.50 2.14
C ARG A 11 21.02 26.27 1.84
N VAL A 12 21.41 25.00 1.83
CA VAL A 12 22.77 24.54 1.48
C VAL A 12 22.69 23.91 0.10
N ASP A 13 23.72 24.14 -0.73
CA ASP A 13 23.78 23.51 -2.05
C ASP A 13 23.96 21.99 -1.89
N LEU A 14 23.21 21.22 -2.66
CA LEU A 14 23.30 19.77 -2.61
C LEU A 14 24.70 19.28 -2.98
N ARG A 15 25.37 19.96 -3.91
CA ARG A 15 26.72 19.61 -4.41
C ARG A 15 27.82 19.91 -3.40
N ASP A 16 27.57 20.73 -2.40
CA ASP A 16 28.51 20.94 -1.28
C ASP A 16 28.62 19.67 -0.40
N VAL A 17 27.57 18.86 -0.34
CA VAL A 17 27.51 17.61 0.45
C VAL A 17 27.67 16.39 -0.45
N TRP A 18 26.94 16.33 -1.56
CA TRP A 18 26.96 15.20 -2.51
C TRP A 18 27.51 15.66 -3.86
N ARG A 19 28.78 15.45 -4.08
CA ARG A 19 29.46 15.87 -5.33
C ARG A 19 29.04 15.00 -6.51
N HIS A 20 28.84 13.71 -6.26
CA HIS A 20 28.46 12.72 -7.27
C HIS A 20 27.11 12.07 -6.90
N GLU A 21 26.20 11.99 -7.85
CA GLU A 21 24.88 11.43 -7.67
C GLU A 21 24.95 9.95 -7.27
N ALA A 22 25.53 9.10 -8.11
CA ALA A 22 25.59 7.66 -7.86
C ALA A 22 26.49 7.30 -6.65
N HIS A 23 27.66 7.94 -6.53
CA HIS A 23 28.66 7.54 -5.53
C HIS A 23 28.44 8.16 -4.14
N ASP A 24 27.81 9.34 -4.08
CA ASP A 24 27.57 10.03 -2.83
C ASP A 24 26.11 9.98 -2.42
N PHE A 25 25.20 10.52 -3.25
CA PHE A 25 23.79 10.66 -2.90
C PHE A 25 23.03 9.33 -2.89
N THR A 26 23.16 8.55 -3.97
CA THR A 26 22.48 7.24 -4.07
C THR A 26 22.95 6.31 -2.94
N LYS A 27 24.25 6.32 -2.63
CA LYS A 27 24.81 5.55 -1.53
C LYS A 27 24.26 6.02 -0.19
N TRP A 28 24.25 7.33 0.07
CA TRP A 28 23.69 7.92 1.29
C TRP A 28 22.20 7.58 1.42
N LEU A 29 21.42 7.75 0.34
CA LEU A 29 19.97 7.50 0.37
C LEU A 29 19.65 6.02 0.59
N SER A 30 20.48 5.11 0.11
CA SER A 30 20.31 3.66 0.26
C SER A 30 20.55 3.15 1.69
N GLU A 31 21.17 3.93 2.56
CA GLU A 31 21.32 3.58 3.97
C GLU A 31 19.94 3.60 4.68
N GLU A 32 19.69 2.59 5.52
CA GLU A 32 18.39 2.37 6.18
C GLU A 32 17.78 3.63 6.82
N PRO A 33 18.51 4.45 7.62
CA PRO A 33 17.91 5.64 8.23
C PRO A 33 17.48 6.71 7.22
N ASN A 34 18.21 6.83 6.11
CA ASN A 34 17.95 7.84 5.08
C ASN A 34 16.83 7.39 4.14
N LEU A 35 16.79 6.09 3.82
CA LEU A 35 15.69 5.49 3.06
C LEU A 35 14.38 5.55 3.86
N ALA A 36 14.44 5.34 5.18
CA ALA A 36 13.30 5.48 6.07
C ALA A 36 12.81 6.94 6.15
N LEU A 37 13.71 7.93 6.08
CA LEU A 37 13.34 9.35 6.03
C LEU A 37 12.53 9.66 4.77
N LEU A 38 12.98 9.21 3.59
CA LEU A 38 12.22 9.32 2.34
C LEU A 38 10.88 8.58 2.46
N GLY A 39 10.91 7.36 2.98
CA GLY A 39 9.73 6.51 3.17
C GLY A 39 8.65 7.20 4.02
N SER A 40 9.04 7.87 5.11
CA SER A 40 8.11 8.59 5.98
C SER A 40 7.39 9.73 5.26
N GLU A 41 8.07 10.45 4.36
CA GLU A 41 7.50 11.57 3.61
C GLU A 41 6.52 11.11 2.50
N ILE A 42 6.80 9.99 1.86
CA ILE A 42 5.91 9.40 0.85
C ILE A 42 4.83 8.48 1.45
N GLY A 43 4.91 8.19 2.75
CA GLY A 43 3.96 7.33 3.46
C GLY A 43 4.08 5.84 3.11
N ILE A 44 5.31 5.37 2.82
CA ILE A 44 5.62 3.99 2.44
C ILE A 44 6.84 3.54 3.23
N GLU A 45 6.75 2.44 3.96
CA GLU A 45 7.90 1.83 4.62
C GLU A 45 8.75 1.09 3.58
N LEU A 46 9.99 1.58 3.38
CA LEU A 46 10.88 1.11 2.32
C LEU A 46 11.94 0.16 2.87
N GLU A 47 12.11 -0.98 2.21
CA GLU A 47 13.21 -1.93 2.43
C GLU A 47 14.09 -2.00 1.18
N LEU A 48 15.38 -1.76 1.34
CA LEU A 48 16.35 -1.85 0.25
C LEU A 48 16.46 -3.29 -0.25
N ILE A 49 16.40 -3.48 -1.57
CA ILE A 49 16.73 -4.75 -2.21
C ILE A 49 18.14 -4.67 -2.84
N GLU A 50 18.39 -3.65 -3.66
CA GLU A 50 19.61 -3.51 -4.42
C GLU A 50 19.82 -2.05 -4.88
N THR A 51 21.06 -1.62 -4.97
CA THR A 51 21.46 -0.37 -5.64
C THR A 51 22.04 -0.69 -7.01
N GLU A 52 21.94 0.24 -7.96
CA GLU A 52 22.44 0.08 -9.34
C GLU A 52 21.91 -1.21 -10.01
N SER A 53 20.61 -1.49 -9.79
CA SER A 53 20.00 -2.74 -10.23
C SER A 53 19.69 -2.73 -11.72
N SER A 54 20.18 -3.74 -12.45
CA SER A 54 20.12 -3.78 -13.92
C SER A 54 18.72 -3.92 -14.49
N VAL A 55 18.43 -3.11 -15.52
CA VAL A 55 17.23 -3.17 -16.39
C VAL A 55 17.71 -3.12 -17.85
N GLY A 56 17.86 -4.27 -18.49
CA GLY A 56 18.43 -4.33 -19.83
C GLY A 56 19.86 -3.80 -19.85
N SER A 57 20.09 -2.72 -20.59
CA SER A 57 21.39 -2.00 -20.67
C SER A 57 21.52 -0.83 -19.70
N PHE A 58 20.54 -0.62 -18.83
CA PHE A 58 20.47 0.49 -17.87
C PHE A 58 20.44 -0.03 -16.43
N ASN A 59 20.71 0.84 -15.47
CA ASN A 59 20.63 0.54 -14.04
C ASN A 59 19.67 1.50 -13.36
N VAL A 60 18.87 0.97 -12.43
CA VAL A 60 18.04 1.73 -11.49
C VAL A 60 18.92 2.10 -10.31
N ASP A 61 18.89 3.37 -9.89
CA ASP A 61 19.74 3.83 -8.77
C ASP A 61 19.44 3.05 -7.48
N ILE A 62 18.16 2.96 -7.09
CA ILE A 62 17.73 2.17 -5.92
C ILE A 62 16.51 1.33 -6.28
N TYR A 63 16.62 0.02 -6.07
CA TYR A 63 15.53 -0.92 -6.12
C TYR A 63 15.16 -1.36 -4.71
N ALA A 64 13.92 -1.14 -4.33
CA ALA A 64 13.40 -1.39 -2.98
C ALA A 64 12.06 -2.13 -3.04
N GLN A 65 11.55 -2.50 -1.89
CA GLN A 65 10.17 -2.98 -1.73
C GLN A 65 9.49 -2.24 -0.59
N GLU A 66 8.17 -2.16 -0.64
CA GLU A 66 7.35 -1.71 0.48
C GLU A 66 7.25 -2.84 1.50
N SER A 67 7.64 -2.55 2.75
CA SER A 67 7.50 -3.48 3.87
C SER A 67 6.04 -3.90 4.05
N GLY A 68 5.82 -5.18 4.29
CA GLY A 68 4.49 -5.74 4.54
C GLY A 68 3.61 -5.97 3.30
N THR A 69 3.75 -5.21 2.20
CA THR A 69 3.01 -5.46 0.95
C THR A 69 3.83 -6.23 -0.08
N GLY A 70 5.16 -6.06 -0.05
CA GLY A 70 6.08 -6.57 -1.04
C GLY A 70 5.95 -5.88 -2.40
N ARG A 71 5.26 -4.73 -2.50
CA ARG A 71 5.22 -3.93 -3.73
C ARG A 71 6.61 -3.48 -4.10
N LYS A 72 6.96 -3.60 -5.38
CA LYS A 72 8.26 -3.20 -5.90
C LYS A 72 8.32 -1.70 -6.06
N VAL A 73 9.42 -1.12 -5.61
CA VAL A 73 9.68 0.32 -5.65
C VAL A 73 10.95 0.58 -6.44
N VAL A 74 10.92 1.47 -7.41
CA VAL A 74 12.10 2.01 -8.06
C VAL A 74 12.27 3.48 -7.65
N ILE A 75 13.49 3.86 -7.32
CA ILE A 75 13.86 5.23 -7.00
C ILE A 75 14.94 5.66 -7.98
N GLU A 76 14.69 6.73 -8.70
CA GLU A 76 15.64 7.39 -9.60
C GLU A 76 16.05 8.71 -8.98
N ASN A 77 17.34 8.97 -8.93
CA ASN A 77 17.94 10.15 -8.33
C ASN A 77 18.42 11.12 -9.41
N GLN A 78 18.25 12.42 -9.16
CA GLN A 78 18.75 13.48 -10.03
C GLN A 78 19.05 14.73 -9.20
N LEU A 79 20.31 14.96 -8.86
CA LEU A 79 20.75 16.15 -8.12
C LEU A 79 20.79 17.43 -8.98
N GLU A 80 19.83 17.55 -9.90
CA GLU A 80 19.61 18.66 -10.82
C GLU A 80 18.12 18.92 -10.98
N ASP A 81 17.78 19.93 -11.81
CA ASP A 81 16.40 20.13 -12.23
C ASP A 81 15.91 18.93 -13.05
N THR A 82 14.64 18.57 -12.90
CA THR A 82 14.03 17.51 -13.72
C THR A 82 14.27 17.72 -15.22
N ASN A 83 14.47 16.62 -15.96
CA ASN A 83 14.64 16.63 -17.40
C ASN A 83 13.92 15.44 -18.08
N HIS A 84 13.82 15.47 -19.41
CA HIS A 84 13.11 14.43 -20.17
C HIS A 84 13.82 13.08 -20.16
N ASP A 85 15.17 13.05 -20.07
CA ASP A 85 15.93 11.81 -20.04
C ASP A 85 15.60 11.00 -18.79
N HIS A 86 15.57 11.64 -17.61
CA HIS A 86 15.19 10.98 -16.36
C HIS A 86 13.70 10.64 -16.33
N LEU A 87 12.81 11.44 -16.89
CA LEU A 87 11.41 11.06 -17.05
C LEU A 87 11.26 9.78 -17.89
N GLY A 88 12.04 9.64 -18.96
CA GLY A 88 12.11 8.42 -19.76
C GLY A 88 12.62 7.22 -18.94
N LYS A 89 13.67 7.43 -18.14
CA LYS A 89 14.24 6.39 -17.26
C LYS A 89 13.20 5.89 -16.25
N VAL A 90 12.53 6.77 -15.48
CA VAL A 90 11.55 6.36 -14.45
C VAL A 90 10.45 5.50 -15.03
N ILE A 91 9.95 5.81 -16.24
CA ILE A 91 8.94 5.01 -16.94
C ILE A 91 9.52 3.66 -17.38
N THR A 92 10.70 3.67 -17.98
CA THR A 92 11.38 2.46 -18.47
C THR A 92 11.70 1.49 -17.32
N TYR A 93 12.18 2.01 -16.19
CA TYR A 93 12.55 1.21 -15.04
C TYR A 93 11.32 0.64 -14.33
N ALA A 94 10.25 1.43 -14.22
CA ALA A 94 8.97 0.93 -13.72
C ALA A 94 8.50 -0.30 -14.50
N ALA A 95 8.50 -0.20 -15.83
CA ALA A 95 8.10 -1.30 -16.71
C ALA A 95 9.07 -2.50 -16.62
N GLY A 96 10.39 -2.25 -16.64
CA GLY A 96 11.40 -3.31 -16.64
C GLY A 96 11.49 -4.10 -15.33
N LYS A 97 11.27 -3.47 -14.19
CA LYS A 97 11.23 -4.12 -12.86
C LYS A 97 9.83 -4.60 -12.48
N GLY A 98 8.80 -4.23 -13.23
CA GLY A 98 7.41 -4.45 -12.83
C GLY A 98 7.12 -3.73 -11.51
N ALA A 99 7.65 -2.51 -11.36
CA ALA A 99 7.50 -1.74 -10.13
C ALA A 99 6.12 -1.07 -10.09
N GLU A 100 5.48 -1.18 -8.94
CA GLU A 100 4.17 -0.56 -8.69
C GLU A 100 4.32 0.86 -8.13
N VAL A 101 5.48 1.17 -7.55
CA VAL A 101 5.79 2.49 -7.00
C VAL A 101 7.06 3.03 -7.65
N VAL A 102 7.00 4.26 -8.11
CA VAL A 102 8.12 4.98 -8.72
C VAL A 102 8.35 6.27 -7.95
N VAL A 103 9.57 6.50 -7.51
CA VAL A 103 9.96 7.72 -6.79
C VAL A 103 11.07 8.40 -7.58
N TRP A 104 10.82 9.61 -8.04
CA TRP A 104 11.82 10.44 -8.70
C TRP A 104 12.28 11.52 -7.73
N VAL A 105 13.51 11.39 -7.22
CA VAL A 105 14.11 12.34 -6.27
C VAL A 105 14.98 13.33 -7.03
N VAL A 106 14.70 14.63 -6.90
CA VAL A 106 15.33 15.69 -7.69
C VAL A 106 15.79 16.87 -6.84
N ALA A 107 16.70 17.69 -7.36
CA ALA A 107 17.05 18.97 -6.71
C ALA A 107 15.93 20.00 -6.87
N ARG A 108 15.27 20.03 -8.03
CA ARG A 108 14.13 20.89 -8.31
C ARG A 108 13.21 20.28 -9.38
N ALA A 109 11.93 20.28 -9.09
CA ALA A 109 10.90 19.88 -10.02
C ALA A 109 10.49 21.07 -10.92
N ARG A 110 10.52 20.89 -12.24
CA ARG A 110 9.93 21.83 -13.18
C ARG A 110 8.44 21.53 -13.34
N ASP A 111 7.64 22.55 -13.57
CA ASP A 111 6.19 22.43 -13.69
C ASP A 111 5.76 21.45 -14.79
N GLU A 112 6.47 21.40 -15.90
CA GLU A 112 6.17 20.51 -17.03
C GLU A 112 6.30 19.05 -16.62
N HIS A 113 7.32 18.71 -15.83
CA HIS A 113 7.55 17.35 -15.36
C HIS A 113 6.61 16.99 -14.20
N ARG A 114 6.29 17.96 -13.31
CA ARG A 114 5.25 17.77 -12.30
C ARG A 114 3.91 17.41 -12.95
N GLN A 115 3.50 18.16 -13.99
CA GLN A 115 2.28 17.87 -14.75
C GLN A 115 2.34 16.52 -15.47
N ALA A 116 3.52 16.11 -15.97
CA ALA A 116 3.70 14.78 -16.57
C ALA A 116 3.51 13.66 -15.54
N ILE A 117 4.08 13.80 -14.33
CA ILE A 117 3.88 12.85 -13.24
C ILE A 117 2.42 12.83 -12.76
N GLU A 118 1.79 13.98 -12.64
CA GLU A 118 0.36 14.09 -12.35
C GLU A 118 -0.48 13.35 -13.40
N TRP A 119 -0.16 13.55 -14.69
CA TRP A 119 -0.83 12.86 -15.79
C TRP A 119 -0.63 11.34 -15.73
N LEU A 120 0.59 10.85 -15.45
CA LEU A 120 0.85 9.43 -15.24
C LEU A 120 0.02 8.88 -14.08
N ASN A 121 -0.01 9.58 -12.94
CA ASN A 121 -0.83 9.21 -11.79
C ASN A 121 -2.33 9.15 -12.11
N GLN A 122 -2.77 9.97 -13.06
CA GLN A 122 -4.15 10.01 -13.48
C GLN A 122 -4.52 8.93 -14.51
N HIS A 123 -3.58 8.46 -15.34
CA HIS A 123 -3.83 7.59 -16.51
C HIS A 123 -3.26 6.17 -16.38
N THR A 124 -2.55 5.86 -15.29
CA THR A 124 -2.14 4.49 -14.97
C THR A 124 -3.16 3.84 -14.03
N ASP A 125 -3.15 2.51 -13.97
CA ASP A 125 -3.98 1.74 -13.05
C ASP A 125 -3.71 2.14 -11.59
N SER A 126 -4.70 1.93 -10.73
CA SER A 126 -4.62 2.25 -9.29
C SER A 126 -3.46 1.56 -8.56
N ASP A 127 -2.90 0.50 -9.14
CA ASP A 127 -1.79 -0.24 -8.56
C ASP A 127 -0.44 0.48 -8.75
N PHE A 128 -0.37 1.43 -9.70
CA PHE A 128 0.83 2.22 -9.95
C PHE A 128 0.77 3.58 -9.27
N GLY A 129 1.89 3.99 -8.69
CA GLY A 129 2.02 5.30 -8.06
C GLY A 129 3.35 5.96 -8.38
N PHE A 130 3.29 7.19 -8.91
CA PHE A 130 4.46 8.00 -9.22
C PHE A 130 4.59 9.14 -8.22
N PHE A 131 5.74 9.25 -7.58
CA PHE A 131 6.10 10.34 -6.68
C PHE A 131 7.19 11.19 -7.32
N LEU A 132 7.05 12.51 -7.23
CA LEU A 132 8.10 13.48 -7.53
C LEU A 132 8.46 14.17 -6.22
N VAL A 133 9.72 14.05 -5.83
CA VAL A 133 10.20 14.49 -4.53
C VAL A 133 11.42 15.38 -4.71
N GLU A 134 11.39 16.58 -4.15
CA GLU A 134 12.59 17.44 -4.06
C GLU A 134 13.38 17.09 -2.81
N VAL A 135 14.70 16.94 -2.97
CA VAL A 135 15.62 16.87 -1.83
C VAL A 135 16.22 18.25 -1.57
N GLU A 136 16.21 18.65 -0.33
CA GLU A 136 16.74 19.94 0.12
C GLU A 136 17.70 19.74 1.29
N LEU A 137 18.69 20.61 1.40
CA LEU A 137 19.57 20.70 2.57
C LEU A 137 19.40 22.05 3.26
N TRP A 138 19.19 22.01 4.56
CA TRP A 138 18.98 23.18 5.38
C TRP A 138 19.94 23.21 6.58
N ALA A 139 20.44 24.39 6.94
CA ALA A 139 21.27 24.61 8.13
C ALA A 139 20.79 25.84 8.91
N ILE A 140 21.03 25.84 10.21
CA ILE A 140 20.82 27.01 11.11
C ILE A 140 22.16 27.43 11.65
N GLY A 141 22.61 28.63 11.27
CA GLY A 141 23.95 29.09 11.63
C GLY A 141 25.03 28.15 11.08
N ASP A 142 25.92 27.67 11.96
CA ASP A 142 27.02 26.77 11.63
C ASP A 142 26.68 25.28 11.91
N SER A 143 25.40 24.92 12.00
CA SER A 143 24.99 23.53 12.18
C SER A 143 25.34 22.67 10.96
N LEU A 144 25.41 21.34 11.15
CA LEU A 144 25.45 20.40 10.04
C LEU A 144 24.20 20.57 9.18
N PRO A 145 24.31 20.42 7.83
CA PRO A 145 23.16 20.41 6.96
C PRO A 145 22.21 19.27 7.30
N ALA A 146 20.91 19.57 7.36
CA ALA A 146 19.86 18.59 7.58
C ALA A 146 19.10 18.35 6.28
N PRO A 147 18.98 17.08 5.81
CA PRO A 147 18.20 16.75 4.63
C PRO A 147 16.70 16.84 4.91
N ARG A 148 15.97 17.28 3.90
CA ARG A 148 14.50 17.32 3.90
C ARG A 148 14.01 16.84 2.55
N PHE A 149 12.99 15.99 2.55
CA PHE A 149 12.27 15.62 1.35
C PHE A 149 10.95 16.38 1.27
N ASN A 150 10.69 17.00 0.13
CA ASN A 150 9.47 17.74 -0.16
C ASN A 150 8.72 17.04 -1.30
N VAL A 151 7.58 16.42 -0.99
CA VAL A 151 6.79 15.71 -2.00
C VAL A 151 6.02 16.73 -2.83
N VAL A 152 6.46 16.93 -4.08
CA VAL A 152 5.88 17.88 -5.05
C VAL A 152 4.67 17.29 -5.75
N GLU A 153 4.73 15.98 -6.09
CA GLU A 153 3.62 15.27 -6.71
C GLU A 153 3.52 13.86 -6.12
N ARG A 154 2.30 13.40 -5.92
CA ARG A 154 2.00 12.08 -5.35
C ARG A 154 0.77 11.46 -5.98
N PRO A 155 0.63 10.12 -5.94
CA PRO A 155 -0.60 9.46 -6.36
C PRO A 155 -1.79 9.99 -5.56
N ASN A 156 -2.81 10.48 -6.26
CA ASN A 156 -4.05 10.87 -5.62
C ASN A 156 -4.99 9.66 -5.57
N GLU A 157 -4.98 8.94 -4.47
CA GLU A 157 -5.84 7.78 -4.21
C GLU A 157 -7.34 8.14 -4.39
N TRP A 158 -7.73 9.33 -3.98
CA TRP A 158 -9.10 9.80 -4.14
C TRP A 158 -9.45 10.11 -5.60
N THR A 159 -8.55 10.77 -6.36
CA THR A 159 -8.74 11.02 -7.80
C THR A 159 -8.74 9.71 -8.60
N LYS A 160 -7.92 8.73 -8.21
CA LYS A 160 -7.93 7.38 -8.80
C LYS A 160 -9.24 6.65 -8.49
N ALA A 161 -9.76 6.75 -7.25
CA ALA A 161 -11.05 6.18 -6.88
C ALA A 161 -12.22 6.82 -7.67
N ILE A 162 -12.19 8.14 -7.92
CA ILE A 162 -13.19 8.81 -8.75
C ILE A 162 -13.09 8.36 -10.22
N LYS A 163 -11.88 8.27 -10.80
CA LYS A 163 -11.71 7.79 -12.19
C LYS A 163 -12.06 6.31 -12.36
N LEU A 164 -11.75 5.47 -11.38
CA LEU A 164 -12.25 4.09 -11.33
C LEU A 164 -13.78 4.05 -11.29
N SER A 165 -14.43 5.10 -10.80
CA SER A 165 -15.91 5.21 -10.80
C SER A 165 -16.50 5.69 -12.12
N GLU A 166 -15.71 6.36 -12.98
CA GLU A 166 -16.13 6.73 -14.33
C GLU A 166 -16.22 5.45 -15.19
N GLY A 167 -17.44 5.06 -15.55
CA GLY A 167 -17.73 3.82 -16.28
C GLY A 167 -18.13 2.61 -15.43
N LEU A 168 -18.08 2.72 -14.09
CA LEU A 168 -18.61 1.69 -13.21
C LEU A 168 -20.14 1.77 -13.08
N SER A 169 -20.76 0.61 -12.98
CA SER A 169 -22.15 0.50 -12.57
C SER A 169 -22.32 0.97 -11.12
N ASP A 170 -23.54 1.36 -10.74
CA ASP A 170 -23.84 1.76 -9.36
C ASP A 170 -23.44 0.71 -8.32
N ALA A 171 -23.60 -0.57 -8.65
CA ALA A 171 -23.21 -1.67 -7.78
C ALA A 171 -21.67 -1.77 -7.60
N GLU A 172 -20.90 -1.47 -8.64
CA GLU A 172 -19.43 -1.45 -8.55
C GLU A 172 -18.93 -0.25 -7.76
N ARG A 173 -19.55 0.94 -7.93
CA ARG A 173 -19.23 2.13 -7.13
C ARG A 173 -19.47 1.91 -5.65
N VAL A 174 -20.60 1.33 -5.29
CA VAL A 174 -20.92 1.01 -3.88
C VAL A 174 -19.87 0.07 -3.28
N LYS A 175 -19.46 -0.97 -4.01
CA LYS A 175 -18.43 -1.90 -3.54
C LYS A 175 -17.08 -1.20 -3.36
N LEU A 176 -16.65 -0.41 -4.35
CA LEU A 176 -15.40 0.35 -4.27
C LEU A 176 -15.41 1.31 -3.07
N SER A 177 -16.51 2.06 -2.86
CA SER A 177 -16.64 2.98 -1.72
C SER A 177 -16.62 2.24 -0.37
N TYR A 178 -17.25 1.07 -0.29
CA TYR A 178 -17.22 0.23 0.91
C TYR A 178 -15.78 -0.21 1.24
N TRP A 179 -15.03 -0.73 0.26
CA TRP A 179 -13.66 -1.18 0.48
C TRP A 179 -12.67 -0.03 0.72
N THR A 180 -12.96 1.17 0.21
CA THR A 180 -12.21 2.39 0.57
C THR A 180 -12.39 2.69 2.06
N LYS A 181 -13.65 2.72 2.54
CA LYS A 181 -13.93 2.94 3.97
C LYS A 181 -13.37 1.85 4.86
N TYR A 182 -13.45 0.58 4.41
CA TYR A 182 -12.82 -0.54 5.10
C TYR A 182 -11.31 -0.33 5.29
N ARG A 183 -10.60 0.05 4.21
CA ARG A 183 -9.15 0.26 4.28
C ARG A 183 -8.78 1.37 5.25
N ASP A 184 -9.48 2.49 5.23
CA ASP A 184 -9.25 3.62 6.15
C ASP A 184 -9.41 3.18 7.62
N ILE A 185 -10.48 2.43 7.92
CA ILE A 185 -10.73 1.94 9.28
C ILE A 185 -9.69 0.88 9.66
N ALA A 186 -9.39 -0.07 8.78
CA ALA A 186 -8.43 -1.13 9.05
C ALA A 186 -7.02 -0.59 9.31
N LEU A 187 -6.56 0.40 8.54
CA LEU A 187 -5.26 1.06 8.73
C LEU A 187 -5.19 1.87 10.03
N SER A 188 -6.32 2.33 10.57
CA SER A 188 -6.38 3.02 11.85
C SER A 188 -6.32 2.09 13.07
N LYS A 189 -6.29 0.75 12.87
CA LYS A 189 -6.32 -0.27 13.92
C LYS A 189 -4.97 -1.00 14.03
N PRO A 190 -4.08 -0.64 14.98
CA PRO A 190 -2.78 -1.28 15.14
C PRO A 190 -2.86 -2.79 15.35
N GLU A 191 -3.87 -3.26 16.09
CA GLU A 191 -4.09 -4.69 16.34
C GLU A 191 -4.42 -5.46 15.05
N PHE A 192 -5.05 -4.81 14.06
CA PHE A 192 -5.35 -5.42 12.78
C PHE A 192 -4.17 -5.36 11.81
N THR A 193 -3.50 -4.22 11.72
CA THR A 193 -2.36 -4.02 10.81
C THR A 193 -1.12 -4.82 11.21
N LYS A 194 -1.01 -5.20 12.49
CA LYS A 194 0.00 -6.15 12.97
C LYS A 194 -0.18 -7.56 12.36
N GLU A 195 -1.42 -7.96 12.11
CA GLU A 195 -1.77 -9.31 11.67
C GLU A 195 -2.04 -9.40 10.16
N PHE A 196 -2.53 -8.30 9.57
CA PHE A 196 -2.95 -8.25 8.18
C PHE A 196 -2.58 -6.93 7.51
N ASN A 197 -2.30 -7.01 6.21
CA ASN A 197 -2.14 -5.83 5.36
C ASN A 197 -3.40 -5.64 4.51
N PRO A 198 -4.22 -4.58 4.77
CA PRO A 198 -5.42 -4.32 4.00
C PRO A 198 -5.10 -4.03 2.53
N GLN A 199 -5.68 -4.79 1.62
CA GLN A 199 -5.51 -4.58 0.19
C GLN A 199 -6.09 -3.23 -0.26
N LYS A 200 -5.62 -2.76 -1.43
CA LYS A 200 -6.22 -1.60 -2.09
C LYS A 200 -7.71 -1.85 -2.37
N PRO A 201 -8.57 -0.81 -2.26
CA PRO A 201 -9.98 -0.92 -2.59
C PRO A 201 -10.19 -1.41 -4.02
N SER A 202 -11.16 -2.28 -4.22
CA SER A 202 -11.53 -2.81 -5.53
C SER A 202 -13.04 -2.82 -5.73
N LYS A 203 -13.50 -3.05 -6.96
CA LYS A 203 -14.92 -3.24 -7.31
C LYS A 203 -15.44 -4.67 -7.07
N ASN A 204 -14.58 -5.54 -6.56
CA ASN A 204 -14.95 -6.92 -6.23
C ASN A 204 -15.89 -6.95 -5.01
N TYR A 205 -16.60 -8.05 -4.83
CA TYR A 205 -17.42 -8.28 -3.64
C TYR A 205 -16.61 -8.84 -2.46
N TRP A 206 -15.29 -9.04 -2.62
CA TRP A 206 -14.37 -9.56 -1.59
C TRP A 206 -13.09 -8.74 -1.48
N SER A 207 -12.43 -8.85 -0.32
CA SER A 207 -11.08 -8.37 -0.05
C SER A 207 -10.30 -9.49 0.64
N ILE A 208 -9.12 -9.82 0.13
CA ILE A 208 -8.28 -10.93 0.60
C ILE A 208 -7.34 -10.46 1.70
N LEU A 209 -7.21 -11.27 2.75
CA LEU A 209 -6.26 -11.12 3.84
C LEU A 209 -5.27 -12.29 3.77
N ARG A 210 -4.02 -11.98 3.46
CA ARG A 210 -2.97 -12.99 3.36
C ARG A 210 -2.57 -13.49 4.76
N CYS A 211 -2.33 -14.80 4.88
CA CYS A 211 -1.98 -15.47 6.13
C CYS A 211 -0.52 -15.96 6.17
N GLY A 212 0.39 -15.36 5.36
CA GLY A 212 1.78 -15.77 5.31
C GLY A 212 2.05 -17.06 4.50
N THR A 213 1.04 -17.60 3.83
CA THR A 213 1.11 -18.80 2.98
C THR A 213 0.34 -18.59 1.69
N SER A 214 0.69 -19.33 0.64
CA SER A 214 -0.07 -19.40 -0.61
C SER A 214 -1.16 -20.49 -0.60
N ALA A 215 -1.14 -21.40 0.38
CA ALA A 215 -2.07 -22.52 0.45
C ALA A 215 -3.50 -22.08 0.79
N TYR A 216 -3.64 -21.03 1.59
CA TYR A 216 -4.94 -20.51 2.01
C TYR A 216 -4.88 -19.00 2.31
N HIS A 217 -6.06 -18.41 2.42
CA HIS A 217 -6.23 -17.01 2.84
C HIS A 217 -7.58 -16.82 3.55
N ILE A 218 -7.71 -15.72 4.26
CA ILE A 218 -8.99 -15.23 4.76
C ILE A 218 -9.53 -14.22 3.75
N ALA A 219 -10.82 -14.23 3.46
CA ALA A 219 -11.47 -13.22 2.65
C ALA A 219 -12.62 -12.57 3.41
N LEU A 220 -12.69 -11.26 3.39
CA LEU A 220 -13.88 -10.50 3.78
C LEU A 220 -14.74 -10.31 2.54
N PHE A 221 -16.05 -10.34 2.69
CA PHE A 221 -16.93 -10.12 1.55
C PHE A 221 -18.21 -9.36 1.93
N ILE A 222 -18.82 -8.78 0.92
CA ILE A 222 -20.09 -8.09 0.96
C ILE A 222 -21.01 -8.65 -0.13
N ASP A 223 -22.29 -8.81 0.19
CA ASP A 223 -23.31 -9.16 -0.77
C ASP A 223 -24.33 -8.01 -0.85
N THR A 224 -24.20 -7.20 -1.87
CA THR A 224 -25.03 -6.01 -2.08
C THR A 224 -26.47 -6.36 -2.48
N GLN A 225 -26.73 -7.56 -2.96
CA GLN A 225 -28.07 -8.02 -3.35
C GLN A 225 -28.85 -8.58 -2.15
N LYS A 226 -28.18 -9.39 -1.33
CA LYS A 226 -28.79 -10.00 -0.14
C LYS A 226 -28.68 -9.17 1.12
N GLY A 227 -27.94 -8.04 1.07
CA GLY A 227 -27.75 -7.20 2.24
C GLY A 227 -27.04 -7.89 3.38
N ARG A 228 -25.89 -8.52 3.11
CA ARG A 228 -25.10 -9.27 4.09
C ARG A 228 -23.60 -9.03 3.94
N ILE A 229 -22.90 -9.23 5.04
CA ILE A 229 -21.44 -9.21 5.12
C ILE A 229 -20.94 -10.56 5.61
N GLY A 230 -19.65 -10.83 5.46
CA GLY A 230 -19.11 -12.08 5.98
C GLY A 230 -17.61 -12.18 5.92
N VAL A 231 -17.14 -13.36 6.37
CA VAL A 231 -15.75 -13.77 6.35
C VAL A 231 -15.65 -15.21 5.86
N GLU A 232 -14.60 -15.51 5.12
CA GLU A 232 -14.37 -16.84 4.54
C GLU A 232 -12.93 -17.28 4.82
N PHE A 233 -12.78 -18.54 5.22
CA PHE A 233 -11.51 -19.25 5.13
C PHE A 233 -11.49 -20.03 3.83
N TYR A 234 -10.58 -19.66 2.93
CA TYR A 234 -10.49 -20.21 1.58
C TYR A 234 -9.16 -20.91 1.37
N VAL A 235 -9.21 -22.16 0.96
CA VAL A 235 -8.06 -23.02 0.69
C VAL A 235 -7.97 -23.31 -0.79
N ASN A 236 -6.80 -23.07 -1.39
CA ASN A 236 -6.50 -23.40 -2.77
C ASN A 236 -5.96 -24.84 -2.86
N ASP A 237 -6.54 -25.65 -3.71
CA ASP A 237 -6.09 -27.00 -4.12
C ASP A 237 -5.75 -28.01 -3.00
N ASP A 238 -5.39 -27.61 -1.79
CA ASP A 238 -5.07 -28.51 -0.67
C ASP A 238 -6.31 -28.90 0.13
N LYS A 239 -6.91 -30.02 -0.25
CA LYS A 239 -8.09 -30.56 0.42
C LYS A 239 -7.86 -30.97 1.87
N SER A 240 -6.65 -31.29 2.28
CA SER A 240 -6.34 -31.70 3.64
C SER A 240 -6.50 -30.53 4.62
N ILE A 241 -6.03 -29.36 4.23
CA ILE A 241 -6.19 -28.11 5.00
C ILE A 241 -7.67 -27.73 5.13
N GLY A 242 -8.42 -27.76 4.00
CA GLY A 242 -9.85 -27.46 4.01
C GLY A 242 -10.65 -28.42 4.89
N ARG A 243 -10.38 -29.71 4.80
CA ARG A 243 -11.04 -30.73 5.62
C ARG A 243 -10.75 -30.52 7.09
N LYS A 244 -9.50 -30.24 7.48
CA LYS A 244 -9.11 -29.95 8.85
C LYS A 244 -9.89 -28.77 9.42
N ALA A 245 -10.08 -27.69 8.66
CA ALA A 245 -10.90 -26.56 9.08
C ALA A 245 -12.38 -26.94 9.22
N ILE A 246 -12.93 -27.72 8.29
CA ILE A 246 -14.33 -28.18 8.30
C ILE A 246 -14.59 -29.07 9.52
N ASP A 247 -13.69 -29.99 9.82
CA ASP A 247 -13.80 -30.89 10.98
C ASP A 247 -13.75 -30.12 12.33
N ASN A 248 -13.16 -28.95 12.35
CA ASN A 248 -13.07 -28.04 13.49
C ASN A 248 -14.06 -26.86 13.42
N SER A 249 -15.07 -26.91 12.54
CA SER A 249 -16.00 -25.79 12.31
C SER A 249 -16.66 -25.23 13.57
N GLY A 250 -16.92 -26.07 14.57
CA GLY A 250 -17.49 -25.67 15.84
C GLY A 250 -16.63 -24.68 16.65
N LEU A 251 -15.30 -24.76 16.52
CA LEU A 251 -14.40 -23.76 17.14
C LEU A 251 -14.54 -22.39 16.48
N PHE A 252 -14.62 -22.36 15.15
CA PHE A 252 -14.87 -21.12 14.41
C PHE A 252 -16.23 -20.52 14.75
N GLU A 253 -17.30 -21.33 14.82
CA GLU A 253 -18.64 -20.87 15.21
C GLU A 253 -18.65 -20.24 16.60
N GLY A 254 -18.00 -20.90 17.57
CA GLY A 254 -17.91 -20.40 18.93
C GLY A 254 -17.18 -19.07 19.06
N ARG A 255 -16.13 -18.85 18.26
CA ARG A 255 -15.32 -17.63 18.30
C ARG A 255 -15.93 -16.49 17.50
N LEU A 256 -16.49 -16.78 16.32
CA LEU A 256 -17.06 -15.77 15.45
C LEU A 256 -18.51 -15.40 15.81
N GLY A 257 -19.20 -16.26 16.56
CA GLY A 257 -20.63 -16.11 16.83
C GLY A 257 -21.51 -16.26 15.59
N LEU A 258 -21.01 -16.92 14.55
CA LEU A 258 -21.67 -17.11 13.26
C LEU A 258 -21.70 -18.59 12.91
N LYS A 259 -22.73 -19.01 12.15
CA LYS A 259 -22.84 -20.39 11.68
C LYS A 259 -21.88 -20.65 10.52
N ALA A 260 -21.13 -21.72 10.61
CA ALA A 260 -20.23 -22.17 9.56
C ALA A 260 -21.01 -22.81 8.40
N ILE A 261 -20.64 -22.46 7.17
CA ILE A 261 -21.14 -23.05 5.96
C ILE A 261 -19.95 -23.67 5.24
N PRO A 262 -19.73 -24.98 5.39
CA PRO A 262 -18.63 -25.66 4.70
C PRO A 262 -18.86 -25.68 3.20
N PHE A 263 -17.76 -25.58 2.44
CA PHE A 263 -17.76 -25.82 1.01
C PHE A 263 -16.57 -26.70 0.62
N ASP A 264 -16.80 -27.59 -0.33
CA ASP A 264 -15.78 -28.47 -0.90
C ASP A 264 -16.01 -28.61 -2.40
N ALA A 265 -15.43 -27.67 -3.15
CA ALA A 265 -15.47 -27.65 -4.62
C ALA A 265 -14.25 -28.36 -5.22
N LYS A 266 -14.22 -28.57 -6.55
CA LYS A 266 -13.17 -29.34 -7.24
C LYS A 266 -11.75 -28.87 -6.90
N LYS A 267 -11.52 -27.53 -6.85
CA LYS A 267 -10.21 -26.89 -6.63
C LYS A 267 -10.12 -26.03 -5.38
N ALA A 268 -11.18 -25.98 -4.58
CA ALA A 268 -11.21 -25.12 -3.39
C ALA A 268 -12.07 -25.74 -2.31
N SER A 269 -11.71 -25.48 -1.05
CA SER A 269 -12.48 -25.91 0.12
C SER A 269 -12.34 -24.90 1.26
N GLY A 270 -13.23 -24.94 2.25
CA GLY A 270 -13.13 -24.04 3.37
C GLY A 270 -14.46 -23.81 4.10
N LEU A 271 -14.53 -22.70 4.81
CA LEU A 271 -15.66 -22.30 5.65
C LEU A 271 -16.10 -20.88 5.32
N ARG A 272 -17.40 -20.65 5.17
CA ARG A 272 -18.03 -19.34 4.99
C ARG A 272 -18.88 -18.99 6.20
N PHE A 273 -18.89 -17.74 6.55
CA PHE A 273 -19.67 -17.19 7.64
C PHE A 273 -20.36 -15.92 7.17
N TYR A 274 -21.67 -15.83 7.40
CA TYR A 274 -22.48 -14.70 6.96
C TYR A 274 -23.21 -14.05 8.12
N GLN A 275 -23.37 -12.74 8.04
CA GLN A 275 -24.34 -11.99 8.83
C GLN A 275 -25.31 -11.30 7.87
N ASP A 276 -26.57 -11.66 7.95
CA ASP A 276 -27.67 -11.02 7.23
C ASP A 276 -28.10 -9.72 7.91
N GLY A 277 -28.95 -8.93 7.23
CA GLY A 277 -29.47 -7.66 7.77
C GLY A 277 -28.42 -6.53 7.72
N CYS A 278 -27.44 -6.62 6.82
CA CYS A 278 -26.40 -5.62 6.62
C CYS A 278 -26.48 -5.03 5.19
N PRO A 279 -27.51 -4.23 4.87
CA PRO A 279 -27.63 -3.62 3.55
C PRO A 279 -26.45 -2.68 3.29
N ILE A 280 -25.78 -2.89 2.14
CA ILE A 280 -24.59 -2.12 1.77
C ILE A 280 -25.00 -0.86 1.01
N LYS A 281 -25.91 -0.98 0.03
CA LYS A 281 -26.40 0.14 -0.76
C LYS A 281 -27.46 0.93 0.03
N GLY A 282 -27.31 2.26 0.07
CA GLY A 282 -28.26 3.17 0.72
C GLY A 282 -28.21 3.13 2.26
N ASN A 283 -27.15 2.57 2.84
CA ASN A 283 -26.96 2.52 4.30
C ASN A 283 -25.48 2.75 4.69
N GLU A 284 -24.85 3.70 4.03
CA GLU A 284 -23.42 4.00 4.15
C GLU A 284 -23.04 4.40 5.59
N GLY A 285 -23.96 5.00 6.33
CA GLY A 285 -23.78 5.37 7.74
C GLY A 285 -23.55 4.16 8.67
N ALA A 286 -24.02 2.97 8.29
CA ALA A 286 -23.83 1.74 9.08
C ALA A 286 -22.53 0.98 8.75
N TRP A 287 -21.84 1.33 7.67
CA TRP A 287 -20.63 0.66 7.22
C TRP A 287 -19.54 0.57 8.28
N PRO A 288 -19.23 1.61 9.07
CA PRO A 288 -18.22 1.47 10.12
C PRO A 288 -18.49 0.30 11.06
N GLY A 289 -19.72 0.12 11.49
CA GLY A 289 -20.09 -1.00 12.35
C GLY A 289 -20.04 -2.37 11.66
N TYR A 290 -20.29 -2.42 10.35
CA TYR A 290 -20.11 -3.64 9.54
C TYR A 290 -18.65 -4.01 9.40
N ILE A 291 -17.83 -3.02 9.12
CA ILE A 291 -16.37 -3.17 8.94
C ILE A 291 -15.74 -3.62 10.26
N GLU A 292 -16.04 -2.98 11.39
CA GLU A 292 -15.54 -3.37 12.72
C GLU A 292 -15.81 -4.85 13.02
N ARG A 293 -17.00 -5.36 12.71
CA ARG A 293 -17.31 -6.79 12.88
C ARG A 293 -16.46 -7.66 11.95
N GLN A 294 -16.30 -7.28 10.68
CA GLN A 294 -15.47 -8.03 9.74
C GLN A 294 -14.00 -8.10 10.17
N LEU A 295 -13.44 -6.98 10.68
CA LEU A 295 -12.09 -6.95 11.23
C LEU A 295 -11.95 -7.90 12.44
N GLY A 296 -12.91 -7.86 13.36
CA GLY A 296 -12.97 -8.75 14.50
C GLY A 296 -13.03 -10.22 14.10
N TRP A 297 -13.89 -10.58 13.15
CA TRP A 297 -13.99 -11.97 12.65
C TRP A 297 -12.70 -12.45 12.00
N ALA A 298 -12.02 -11.59 11.22
CA ALA A 298 -10.75 -11.96 10.61
C ALA A 298 -9.66 -12.25 11.66
N LEU A 299 -9.56 -11.42 12.70
CA LEU A 299 -8.62 -11.62 13.79
C LEU A 299 -8.92 -12.91 14.57
N GLU A 300 -10.19 -13.15 14.92
CA GLU A 300 -10.58 -14.39 15.61
C GLU A 300 -10.38 -15.63 14.74
N MET A 301 -10.72 -15.55 13.45
CA MET A 301 -10.47 -16.65 12.51
C MET A 301 -8.98 -17.01 12.45
N LYS A 302 -8.08 -16.01 12.38
CA LYS A 302 -6.63 -16.26 12.38
C LYS A 302 -6.16 -16.95 13.66
N LYS A 303 -6.71 -16.57 14.82
CA LYS A 303 -6.40 -17.24 16.08
C LYS A 303 -6.84 -18.70 16.08
N VAL A 304 -8.07 -18.98 15.60
CA VAL A 304 -8.56 -20.37 15.51
C VAL A 304 -7.72 -21.19 14.54
N LEU A 305 -7.28 -20.61 13.39
CA LEU A 305 -6.37 -21.30 12.47
C LEU A 305 -5.08 -21.72 13.18
N ALA A 306 -4.47 -20.84 13.96
CA ALA A 306 -3.29 -21.17 14.75
C ALA A 306 -3.56 -22.26 15.82
N GLU A 307 -4.71 -22.21 16.50
CA GLU A 307 -5.13 -23.21 17.51
C GLU A 307 -5.28 -24.61 16.88
N VAL A 308 -5.79 -24.68 15.65
CA VAL A 308 -5.94 -25.97 14.95
C VAL A 308 -4.68 -26.37 14.16
N GLY A 309 -3.59 -25.60 14.26
CA GLY A 309 -2.31 -25.91 13.62
C GLY A 309 -2.34 -25.73 12.08
N LEU A 310 -2.95 -24.63 11.63
CA LEU A 310 -2.98 -24.17 10.24
C LEU A 310 -2.29 -22.82 10.09
#